data_d518a36096abc9507ecd56c87fe5b0c9
#
_entry.id   d518a36096abc9507ecd56c87fe5b0c9
#
_cell.length_a   1.000
_cell.length_b   1.000
_cell.length_c   1.000
_cell.angle_alpha   90.00
_cell.angle_beta   90.00
_cell.angle_gamma   90.00
#
_symmetry.space_group_name_H-M   'P 1'
#
loop_
_entity.id
_entity.type
_entity.pdbx_description
1 polymer ?
#
loop_
_entity_poly.entity_id
_entity_poly.type
_entity_poly.pdbx_seq_one_letter_code
_entity_poly.pdbx_strand_id
1 'polypeptide(L)'
;MKATFIHTTRYFLFAILAMSLTACGFHLRGQVDLPSSLKTLTLTSESGSDEFDRALRIALVKAGVVIFEESNANENTFNLKVNKITSSDIDLAYDSSNDVTQVQRRLSSYYFIRQADGKSLYGSRQISTSRVFENQDSSASTALSYNTSQMKAMYTDLAAQLVSDLNYAPL
;
A
#
# COMPACT_ATOMS: atom_id res chain seq x y z
N MET A 1 21.17 -55.02 15.75
CA MET A 1 21.52 -54.15 14.60
C MET A 1 20.32 -53.53 13.86
N LYS A 2 19.12 -54.12 13.82
CA LYS A 2 17.96 -53.53 13.11
C LYS A 2 17.33 -52.28 13.80
N ALA A 3 17.36 -52.20 15.12
CA ALA A 3 16.73 -51.10 15.87
C ALA A 3 17.51 -49.76 15.73
N THR A 4 18.82 -49.81 15.70
CA THR A 4 19.66 -48.60 15.53
C THR A 4 19.53 -47.96 14.16
N PHE A 5 19.30 -48.77 13.12
CA PHE A 5 19.12 -48.26 11.75
C PHE A 5 17.80 -47.50 11.60
N ILE A 6 16.73 -47.92 12.28
CA ILE A 6 15.43 -47.24 12.22
C ILE A 6 15.49 -45.88 12.90
N HIS A 7 16.24 -45.73 14.00
CA HIS A 7 16.37 -44.46 14.71
C HIS A 7 17.20 -43.47 13.91
N THR A 8 18.29 -43.86 13.27
CA THR A 8 19.13 -43.00 12.41
C THR A 8 18.35 -42.50 11.18
N THR A 9 17.57 -43.36 10.54
CA THR A 9 16.73 -42.95 9.39
C THR A 9 15.66 -41.96 9.82
N ARG A 10 15.09 -42.12 11.02
CA ARG A 10 14.08 -41.19 11.56
C ARG A 10 14.66 -39.80 11.84
N TYR A 11 15.84 -39.71 12.45
CA TYR A 11 16.53 -38.43 12.69
C TYR A 11 16.97 -37.77 11.41
N PHE A 12 17.40 -38.51 10.39
CA PHE A 12 17.76 -37.99 9.09
C PHE A 12 16.54 -37.39 8.36
N LEU A 13 15.39 -38.04 8.44
CA LEU A 13 14.15 -37.54 7.87
C LEU A 13 13.69 -36.26 8.56
N PHE A 14 13.80 -36.19 9.90
CA PHE A 14 13.50 -34.94 10.63
C PHE A 14 14.47 -33.78 10.29
N ALA A 15 15.75 -34.08 10.08
CA ALA A 15 16.72 -33.07 9.67
C ALA A 15 16.43 -32.52 8.27
N ILE A 16 16.05 -33.35 7.30
CA ILE A 16 15.65 -32.94 5.97
C ILE A 16 14.38 -32.09 6.03
N LEU A 17 13.38 -32.47 6.84
CA LEU A 17 12.15 -31.75 7.02
C LEU A 17 12.38 -30.37 7.68
N ALA A 18 13.29 -30.30 8.66
CA ALA A 18 13.68 -29.03 9.27
C ALA A 18 14.42 -28.11 8.30
N MET A 19 15.30 -28.65 7.46
CA MET A 19 16.00 -27.89 6.41
C MET A 19 15.05 -27.38 5.32
N SER A 20 14.02 -28.12 4.96
CA SER A 20 13.02 -27.69 3.98
C SER A 20 12.16 -26.52 4.48
N LEU A 21 11.94 -26.41 5.80
CA LEU A 21 11.20 -25.30 6.41
C LEU A 21 12.00 -23.98 6.42
N THR A 22 13.33 -24.06 6.43
CA THR A 22 14.18 -22.85 6.35
C THR A 22 14.42 -22.37 4.90
N ALA A 23 14.17 -23.23 3.90
CA ALA A 23 14.30 -22.88 2.48
C ALA A 23 13.13 -22.01 1.95
N CYS A 24 11.97 -22.01 2.62
CA CYS A 24 10.97 -20.96 2.41
C CYS A 24 11.48 -19.69 3.07
N GLY A 25 12.31 -18.93 2.34
CA GLY A 25 12.72 -17.60 2.75
C GLY A 25 11.46 -16.77 3.06
N PHE A 26 11.13 -16.64 4.33
CA PHE A 26 10.21 -15.61 4.82
C PHE A 26 10.87 -14.27 4.52
N HIS A 27 10.75 -13.82 3.28
CA HIS A 27 10.97 -12.43 2.99
C HIS A 27 9.90 -11.67 3.77
N LEU A 28 10.31 -10.94 4.80
CA LEU A 28 9.41 -10.02 5.50
C LEU A 28 8.74 -9.14 4.45
N ARG A 29 7.49 -9.45 4.15
CA ARG A 29 6.63 -8.66 3.30
C ARG A 29 6.46 -7.32 4.01
N GLY A 30 7.27 -6.30 3.66
CA GLY A 30 7.11 -5.01 4.31
C GLY A 30 8.24 -4.00 4.16
N GLN A 31 9.42 -4.38 3.70
CA GLN A 31 10.44 -3.39 3.32
C GLN A 31 10.49 -3.28 1.80
N VAL A 32 9.90 -2.22 1.28
CA VAL A 32 10.12 -1.78 -0.10
C VAL A 32 11.47 -1.05 -0.09
N ASP A 33 12.47 -1.60 -0.76
CA ASP A 33 13.76 -0.91 -0.92
C ASP A 33 13.73 -0.15 -2.26
N LEU A 34 13.46 1.15 -2.15
CA LEU A 34 13.34 2.01 -3.32
C LEU A 34 14.71 2.22 -4.02
N PRO A 35 14.73 2.45 -5.34
CA PRO A 35 15.93 2.85 -6.07
C PRO A 35 16.64 4.03 -5.38
N SER A 36 17.96 4.03 -5.43
CA SER A 36 18.78 5.07 -4.78
C SER A 36 18.41 6.49 -5.23
N SER A 37 17.97 6.64 -6.48
CA SER A 37 17.48 7.89 -7.06
C SER A 37 16.21 8.43 -6.39
N LEU A 38 15.40 7.58 -5.77
CA LEU A 38 14.18 7.94 -5.07
C LEU A 38 14.33 8.03 -3.55
N LYS A 39 15.51 7.79 -3.00
CA LYS A 39 15.75 7.90 -1.54
C LYS A 39 15.67 9.34 -1.04
N THR A 40 15.75 10.32 -1.95
CA THR A 40 15.54 11.73 -1.65
C THR A 40 14.58 12.33 -2.67
N LEU A 41 13.46 12.88 -2.24
CA LEU A 41 12.48 13.50 -3.13
C LEU A 41 11.71 14.63 -2.43
N THR A 42 11.03 15.45 -3.22
CA THR A 42 9.98 16.36 -2.75
C THR A 42 8.61 15.72 -2.99
N LEU A 43 7.62 16.06 -2.18
CA LEU A 43 6.26 15.55 -2.29
C LEU A 43 5.27 16.70 -2.48
N THR A 44 4.62 16.72 -3.65
CA THR A 44 3.51 17.62 -3.94
C THR A 44 2.23 16.79 -4.01
N SER A 45 1.35 16.94 -3.03
CA SER A 45 0.08 16.21 -2.97
C SER A 45 -1.11 17.14 -3.22
N GLU A 46 -1.91 16.77 -4.19
CA GLU A 46 -3.23 17.35 -4.49
C GLU A 46 -4.35 16.34 -4.15
N SER A 47 -4.07 15.38 -3.26
CA SER A 47 -4.97 14.25 -2.94
C SER A 47 -6.35 14.69 -2.46
N GLY A 48 -6.42 15.82 -1.75
CA GLY A 48 -7.62 16.31 -1.08
C GLY A 48 -7.93 15.57 0.23
N SER A 49 -6.95 14.79 0.78
CA SER A 49 -7.11 14.04 2.02
C SER A 49 -5.83 14.10 2.87
N ASP A 50 -5.90 14.82 3.98
CA ASP A 50 -4.80 14.91 4.96
C ASP A 50 -4.44 13.54 5.53
N GLU A 51 -5.40 12.63 5.63
CA GLU A 51 -5.18 11.29 6.16
C GLU A 51 -4.37 10.43 5.19
N PHE A 52 -4.67 10.51 3.89
CA PHE A 52 -3.87 9.88 2.86
C PHE A 52 -2.45 10.48 2.82
N ASP A 53 -2.33 11.80 2.86
CA ASP A 53 -1.02 12.49 2.80
C ASP A 53 -0.13 12.08 3.98
N ARG A 54 -0.72 11.95 5.16
CA ARG A 54 -0.01 11.44 6.34
C ARG A 54 0.41 9.98 6.15
N ALA A 55 -0.50 9.13 5.67
CA ALA A 55 -0.21 7.72 5.40
C ALA A 55 0.90 7.57 4.36
N LEU A 56 0.88 8.38 3.30
CA LEU A 56 1.90 8.37 2.25
C LEU A 56 3.28 8.80 2.79
N ARG A 57 3.35 9.88 3.58
CA ARG A 57 4.61 10.30 4.21
C ARG A 57 5.18 9.21 5.11
N ILE A 58 4.34 8.56 5.93
CA ILE A 58 4.76 7.45 6.79
C ILE A 58 5.27 6.28 5.94
N ALA A 59 4.59 5.92 4.86
CA ALA A 59 4.99 4.82 3.99
C ALA A 59 6.32 5.10 3.27
N LEU A 60 6.53 6.33 2.78
CA LEU A 60 7.79 6.76 2.16
C LEU A 60 8.96 6.72 3.16
N VAL A 61 8.76 7.27 4.37
CA VAL A 61 9.80 7.25 5.42
C VAL A 61 10.16 5.81 5.83
N LYS A 62 9.16 4.93 5.95
CA LYS A 62 9.39 3.49 6.20
C LYS A 62 10.18 2.80 5.08
N ALA A 63 10.05 3.26 3.85
CA ALA A 63 10.83 2.79 2.69
C ALA A 63 12.22 3.45 2.60
N GLY A 64 12.62 4.23 3.61
CA GLY A 64 13.93 4.88 3.68
C GLY A 64 14.04 6.17 2.87
N VAL A 65 12.91 6.79 2.50
CA VAL A 65 12.88 8.05 1.76
C VAL A 65 13.02 9.24 2.71
N VAL A 66 13.89 10.18 2.37
CA VAL A 66 13.98 11.50 2.97
C VAL A 66 13.19 12.48 2.12
N ILE A 67 12.13 13.06 2.69
CA ILE A 67 11.27 14.02 2.01
C ILE A 67 11.80 15.42 2.29
N PHE A 68 12.23 16.13 1.24
CA PHE A 68 12.67 17.52 1.33
C PHE A 68 11.48 18.48 1.09
N GLU A 69 11.59 19.67 1.66
CA GLU A 69 10.76 20.79 1.24
C GLU A 69 11.25 21.31 -0.10
N GLU A 70 10.36 21.89 -0.91
CA GLU A 70 10.70 22.42 -2.25
C GLU A 70 11.83 23.46 -2.19
N SER A 71 11.91 24.25 -1.12
CA SER A 71 12.96 25.23 -0.87
C SER A 71 14.37 24.64 -0.74
N ASN A 72 14.47 23.37 -0.36
CA ASN A 72 15.72 22.62 -0.16
C ASN A 72 16.02 21.64 -1.30
N ALA A 73 15.18 21.62 -2.34
CA ALA A 73 15.38 20.79 -3.52
C ALA A 73 16.52 21.32 -4.39
N ASN A 74 17.30 20.40 -4.95
CA ASN A 74 18.31 20.70 -5.97
C ASN A 74 17.85 20.17 -7.34
N GLU A 75 18.59 20.50 -8.39
CA GLU A 75 18.28 20.09 -9.77
C GLU A 75 18.14 18.58 -9.97
N ASN A 76 18.76 17.78 -9.10
CA ASN A 76 18.71 16.32 -9.14
C ASN A 76 17.64 15.73 -8.22
N THR A 77 16.88 16.55 -7.51
CA THR A 77 15.83 16.09 -6.61
C THR A 77 14.55 15.83 -7.40
N PHE A 78 14.06 14.59 -7.36
CA PHE A 78 12.79 14.27 -8.01
C PHE A 78 11.60 14.76 -7.17
N ASN A 79 10.53 15.09 -7.86
CA ASN A 79 9.25 15.45 -7.26
C ASN A 79 8.23 14.34 -7.49
N LEU A 80 7.71 13.79 -6.40
CA LEU A 80 6.56 12.89 -6.42
C LEU A 80 5.29 13.74 -6.36
N LYS A 81 4.58 13.81 -7.49
CA LYS A 81 3.28 14.49 -7.55
C LYS A 81 2.15 13.47 -7.48
N VAL A 82 1.20 13.68 -6.57
CA VAL A 82 -0.03 12.90 -6.45
C VAL A 82 -1.23 13.77 -6.77
N ASN A 83 -2.10 13.28 -7.65
CA ASN A 83 -3.33 13.96 -8.04
C ASN A 83 -4.47 13.69 -7.05
N LYS A 84 -5.57 14.39 -7.24
CA LYS A 84 -6.78 14.25 -6.45
C LYS A 84 -7.26 12.79 -6.42
N ILE A 85 -7.61 12.32 -5.23
CA ILE A 85 -8.26 11.02 -5.03
C ILE A 85 -9.71 11.15 -5.48
N THR A 86 -10.14 10.21 -6.31
CA THR A 86 -11.53 10.04 -6.73
C THR A 86 -12.15 8.83 -6.05
N SER A 87 -13.42 8.92 -5.72
CA SER A 87 -14.21 7.84 -5.12
C SER A 87 -15.35 7.44 -6.05
N SER A 88 -15.61 6.15 -6.15
CA SER A 88 -16.80 5.60 -6.82
C SER A 88 -17.35 4.44 -6.01
N ASP A 89 -18.69 4.34 -5.96
CA ASP A 89 -19.39 3.30 -5.22
C ASP A 89 -20.16 2.41 -6.19
N ILE A 90 -20.25 1.12 -5.87
CA ILE A 90 -21.04 0.10 -6.55
C ILE A 90 -21.92 -0.55 -5.49
N ASP A 91 -23.22 -0.59 -5.71
CA ASP A 91 -24.17 -1.24 -4.81
C ASP A 91 -23.95 -2.76 -4.83
N LEU A 92 -23.84 -3.36 -3.64
CA LEU A 92 -23.57 -4.78 -3.49
C LEU A 92 -24.78 -5.55 -2.96
N ALA A 93 -25.53 -4.95 -2.06
CA ALA A 93 -26.65 -5.61 -1.41
C ALA A 93 -27.82 -4.65 -1.15
N TYR A 94 -29.02 -5.22 -1.14
CA TYR A 94 -30.26 -4.51 -0.90
C TYR A 94 -31.06 -5.24 0.18
N ASP A 95 -31.86 -4.53 0.91
CA ASP A 95 -32.83 -5.11 1.85
C ASP A 95 -34.15 -5.48 1.16
N SER A 96 -35.14 -5.92 1.97
CA SER A 96 -36.49 -6.27 1.47
C SER A 96 -37.29 -5.09 0.95
N SER A 97 -36.89 -3.85 1.29
CA SER A 97 -37.45 -2.60 0.82
C SER A 97 -36.81 -2.06 -0.43
N ASN A 98 -35.78 -2.80 -0.96
CA ASN A 98 -34.93 -2.41 -2.07
C ASN A 98 -34.02 -1.20 -1.77
N ASP A 99 -33.73 -0.97 -0.48
CA ASP A 99 -32.73 0.01 -0.07
C ASP A 99 -31.33 -0.59 -0.05
N VAL A 100 -30.33 0.18 -0.49
CA VAL A 100 -28.93 -0.26 -0.53
C VAL A 100 -28.41 -0.43 0.88
N THR A 101 -27.96 -1.65 1.23
CA THR A 101 -27.43 -1.98 2.55
C THR A 101 -25.91 -2.07 2.57
N GLN A 102 -25.27 -2.38 1.44
CA GLN A 102 -23.83 -2.43 1.29
C GLN A 102 -23.38 -1.84 -0.04
N VAL A 103 -22.29 -1.09 -0.01
CA VAL A 103 -21.63 -0.57 -1.20
C VAL A 103 -20.17 -0.98 -1.23
N GLN A 104 -19.65 -1.30 -2.41
CA GLN A 104 -18.21 -1.39 -2.63
C GLN A 104 -17.70 -0.01 -3.04
N ARG A 105 -16.95 0.62 -2.16
CA ARG A 105 -16.27 1.88 -2.44
C ARG A 105 -14.90 1.63 -3.04
N ARG A 106 -14.60 2.29 -4.14
CA ARG A 106 -13.29 2.30 -4.77
C ARG A 106 -12.69 3.71 -4.67
N LEU A 107 -11.46 3.79 -4.17
CA LEU A 107 -10.63 4.99 -4.28
C LEU A 107 -9.59 4.79 -5.37
N SER A 108 -9.34 5.84 -6.15
CA SER A 108 -8.27 5.85 -7.15
C SER A 108 -7.62 7.23 -7.26
N SER A 109 -6.34 7.24 -7.59
CA SER A 109 -5.58 8.44 -7.89
C SER A 109 -4.53 8.14 -8.95
N TYR A 110 -3.91 9.20 -9.47
CA TYR A 110 -2.76 9.13 -10.36
C TYR A 110 -1.57 9.82 -9.70
N TYR A 111 -0.37 9.30 -9.96
CA TYR A 111 0.86 9.92 -9.54
C TYR A 111 1.89 9.99 -10.67
N PHE A 112 2.87 10.84 -10.50
CA PHE A 112 3.96 11.11 -11.44
C PHE A 112 5.26 11.30 -10.69
N ILE A 113 6.38 10.93 -11.31
CA ILE A 113 7.71 11.36 -10.89
C ILE A 113 8.18 12.41 -11.89
N ARG A 114 8.56 13.58 -11.39
CA ARG A 114 9.01 14.73 -12.17
C ARG A 114 10.44 15.10 -11.80
N GLN A 115 11.13 15.69 -12.77
CA GLN A 115 12.39 16.39 -12.54
C GLN A 115 12.12 17.79 -11.94
N ALA A 116 13.17 18.45 -11.46
CA ALA A 116 13.10 19.80 -10.92
C ALA A 116 12.59 20.83 -11.95
N ASP A 117 12.82 20.60 -13.26
CA ASP A 117 12.31 21.40 -14.37
C ASP A 117 10.80 21.15 -14.65
N GLY A 118 10.15 20.29 -13.88
CA GLY A 118 8.74 19.93 -14.03
C GLY A 118 8.46 18.86 -15.10
N LYS A 119 9.47 18.41 -15.82
CA LYS A 119 9.33 17.36 -16.83
C LYS A 119 9.02 16.02 -16.20
N SER A 120 7.99 15.32 -16.70
CA SER A 120 7.64 14.01 -16.22
C SER A 120 8.67 12.96 -16.70
N LEU A 121 9.29 12.27 -15.76
CA LEU A 121 10.20 11.16 -16.00
C LEU A 121 9.47 9.83 -16.03
N TYR A 122 8.53 9.67 -15.12
CA TYR A 122 7.72 8.48 -15.00
C TYR A 122 6.26 8.89 -15.14
N GLY A 123 5.63 8.40 -16.19
CA GLY A 123 4.33 8.86 -16.65
C GLY A 123 3.22 8.59 -15.66
N SER A 124 2.00 9.00 -16.03
CA SER A 124 0.83 8.81 -15.19
C SER A 124 0.63 7.34 -14.82
N ARG A 125 0.73 7.04 -13.53
CA ARG A 125 0.46 5.71 -12.96
C ARG A 125 -0.78 5.78 -12.08
N GLN A 126 -1.67 4.83 -12.25
CA GLN A 126 -2.89 4.74 -11.45
C GLN A 126 -2.68 3.80 -10.27
N ILE A 127 -3.08 4.25 -9.10
CA ILE A 127 -3.24 3.44 -7.90
C ILE A 127 -4.72 3.37 -7.55
N SER A 128 -5.18 2.24 -7.03
CA SER A 128 -6.56 2.09 -6.59
C SER A 128 -6.72 1.01 -5.54
N THR A 129 -7.67 1.21 -4.63
CA THR A 129 -8.08 0.22 -3.62
C THR A 129 -9.60 0.20 -3.51
N SER A 130 -10.17 -0.90 -3.03
CA SER A 130 -11.61 -0.99 -2.82
C SER A 130 -11.94 -1.75 -1.54
N ARG A 131 -13.00 -1.34 -0.84
CA ARG A 131 -13.53 -1.98 0.37
C ARG A 131 -15.04 -1.90 0.40
N VAL A 132 -15.65 -2.80 1.19
CA VAL A 132 -17.09 -2.80 1.44
C VAL A 132 -17.41 -1.85 2.58
N PHE A 133 -18.47 -1.08 2.40
CA PHE A 133 -19.03 -0.15 3.38
C PHE A 133 -20.45 -0.54 3.69
N GLU A 134 -20.81 -0.44 4.96
CA GLU A 134 -22.17 -0.65 5.43
C GLU A 134 -22.99 0.62 5.28
N ASN A 135 -24.19 0.48 4.72
CA ASN A 135 -25.16 1.57 4.53
C ASN A 135 -26.43 1.34 5.35
N GLN A 136 -26.35 0.59 6.44
CA GLN A 136 -27.51 0.29 7.28
C GLN A 136 -27.70 1.31 8.40
N ASP A 137 -28.96 1.77 8.56
CA ASP A 137 -29.41 2.65 9.65
C ASP A 137 -29.51 1.97 11.03
N SER A 138 -29.34 0.65 11.10
CA SER A 138 -29.66 -0.17 12.29
C SER A 138 -28.78 0.08 13.52
N SER A 139 -27.66 0.79 13.37
CA SER A 139 -26.79 1.22 14.46
C SER A 139 -25.85 2.31 13.93
N ALA A 140 -26.37 3.49 13.72
CA ALA A 140 -25.64 4.61 13.07
C ALA A 140 -24.24 4.83 13.62
N SER A 141 -24.01 4.68 14.94
CA SER A 141 -22.70 4.83 15.55
C SER A 141 -21.73 3.69 15.20
N THR A 142 -22.23 2.46 15.13
CA THR A 142 -21.41 1.27 14.79
C THR A 142 -21.04 1.28 13.31
N ALA A 143 -22.00 1.56 12.43
CA ALA A 143 -21.76 1.70 10.99
C ALA A 143 -20.80 2.85 10.69
N LEU A 144 -20.95 4.00 11.37
CA LEU A 144 -20.05 5.14 11.23
C LEU A 144 -18.62 4.79 11.65
N SER A 145 -18.46 4.11 12.80
CA SER A 145 -17.14 3.70 13.29
C SER A 145 -16.48 2.69 12.35
N TYR A 146 -17.25 1.70 11.87
CA TYR A 146 -16.78 0.73 10.88
C TYR A 146 -16.35 1.43 9.58
N ASN A 147 -17.21 2.25 9.01
CA ASN A 147 -16.93 2.96 7.74
C ASN A 147 -15.72 3.89 7.86
N THR A 148 -15.56 4.58 9.00
CA THR A 148 -14.39 5.41 9.27
C THR A 148 -13.10 4.57 9.30
N SER A 149 -13.12 3.41 9.96
CA SER A 149 -11.98 2.51 10.00
C SER A 149 -11.64 1.94 8.63
N GLN A 150 -12.65 1.59 7.80
CA GLN A 150 -12.45 1.13 6.43
C GLN A 150 -11.84 2.23 5.56
N MET A 151 -12.31 3.48 5.67
CA MET A 151 -11.75 4.60 4.91
C MET A 151 -10.29 4.83 5.26
N LYS A 152 -9.95 4.82 6.55
CA LYS A 152 -8.56 4.94 7.01
C LYS A 152 -7.66 3.83 6.48
N ALA A 153 -8.17 2.59 6.50
CA ALA A 153 -7.45 1.46 5.93
C ALA A 153 -7.24 1.62 4.42
N MET A 154 -8.25 2.11 3.67
CA MET A 154 -8.12 2.40 2.24
C MET A 154 -7.02 3.42 1.94
N TYR A 155 -6.93 4.51 2.70
CA TYR A 155 -5.86 5.49 2.52
C TYR A 155 -4.48 4.89 2.81
N THR A 156 -4.38 4.03 3.82
CA THR A 156 -3.13 3.32 4.14
C THR A 156 -2.73 2.35 3.02
N ASP A 157 -3.70 1.58 2.50
CA ASP A 157 -3.47 0.63 1.41
C ASP A 157 -3.06 1.37 0.11
N LEU A 158 -3.73 2.49 -0.20
CA LEU A 158 -3.44 3.29 -1.39
C LEU A 158 -2.03 3.87 -1.32
N ALA A 159 -1.61 4.38 -0.15
CA ALA A 159 -0.27 4.89 0.08
C ALA A 159 0.79 3.77 -0.01
N ALA A 160 0.52 2.61 0.57
CA ALA A 160 1.41 1.46 0.49
C ALA A 160 1.57 0.95 -0.94
N GLN A 161 0.47 0.92 -1.71
CA GLN A 161 0.50 0.55 -3.13
C GLN A 161 1.35 1.52 -3.93
N LEU A 162 1.21 2.84 -3.72
CA LEU A 162 2.03 3.84 -4.39
C LEU A 162 3.51 3.59 -4.14
N VAL A 163 3.91 3.45 -2.87
CA VAL A 163 5.31 3.21 -2.50
C VAL A 163 5.83 1.90 -3.08
N SER A 164 5.01 0.84 -3.09
CA SER A 164 5.37 -0.43 -3.73
C SER A 164 5.55 -0.28 -5.25
N ASP A 165 4.73 0.52 -5.92
CA ASP A 165 4.82 0.76 -7.37
C ASP A 165 6.07 1.59 -7.73
N LEU A 166 6.50 2.50 -6.85
CA LEU A 166 7.75 3.27 -7.01
C LEU A 166 9.00 2.39 -7.08
N ASN A 167 9.00 1.21 -6.45
CA ASN A 167 10.11 0.26 -6.51
C ASN A 167 10.39 -0.24 -7.94
N TYR A 168 9.38 -0.21 -8.79
CA TYR A 168 9.48 -0.65 -10.18
C TYR A 168 9.63 0.51 -11.18
N ALA A 169 9.83 1.73 -10.69
CA ALA A 169 10.04 2.88 -11.56
C ALA A 169 11.38 2.76 -12.31
N PRO A 170 11.41 2.82 -13.63
CA PRO A 170 12.63 2.74 -14.44
C PRO A 170 13.35 4.09 -14.42
N LEU A 171 14.08 4.39 -13.32
CA LEU A 171 14.78 5.64 -13.07
C LEU A 171 16.28 5.43 -12.94
#